data_d6ec2933b54a585a4fe5c73f072b19a7
#
_entry.id   d6ec2933b54a585a4fe5c73f072b19a7
#
_cell.length_a   1.000
_cell.length_b   1.000
_cell.length_c   1.000
_cell.angle_alpha   90.00
_cell.angle_beta   90.00
_cell.angle_gamma   90.00
#
_symmetry.space_group_name_H-M   'P 1'
#
loop_
_entity.id
_entity.type
_entity.pdbx_description
1 polymer ?
#
loop_
_entity_poly.entity_id
_entity_poly.type
_entity_poly.pdbx_seq_one_letter_code
_entity_poly.pdbx_strand_id
1 'polypeptide(L)'
;VAKVELEAQVEDQSQFPLGRVHSIETMGTVDGPGTRLVVFVQGCPMRCAYCHNPDTWALQAGTPVSVEHVMGTFESNWQFYRNGGITVSGGEPLLQPEFVAALFGQAHARPAGRVHTCLDTCGYAYTPDSPERFDALLRATDLVLLDIKHADPEGHRALTERSMDRILAFGGELARRNIKTVIRHVVVPGYTDSVEECEKLGRLIAPWHNVVGLEMLPYHTMGVVKYEQLGIPYKLEGVPQMDKGRIPELRAAVLRAMKGGRASE
;
A
#
# COMPACT_ATOMS: atom_id res chain seq x y z
N VAL A 1 -18.33 1.65 -6.97
CA VAL A 1 -17.12 2.49 -7.06
C VAL A 1 -17.06 2.98 -8.49
N ALA A 2 -17.09 4.31 -8.72
CA ALA A 2 -16.95 4.88 -10.05
C ALA A 2 -15.46 4.91 -10.40
N LYS A 3 -15.08 4.17 -11.45
CA LYS A 3 -13.75 4.28 -12.07
C LYS A 3 -13.77 5.43 -13.08
N VAL A 4 -12.73 6.24 -13.07
CA VAL A 4 -12.52 7.27 -14.09
C VAL A 4 -11.90 6.59 -15.31
N GLU A 5 -12.48 6.80 -16.50
CA GLU A 5 -11.85 6.38 -17.75
C GLU A 5 -10.57 7.20 -17.96
N LEU A 6 -9.45 6.51 -18.11
CA LEU A 6 -8.16 7.14 -18.37
C LEU A 6 -7.95 7.23 -19.87
N GLU A 7 -8.08 8.42 -20.43
CA GLU A 7 -7.59 8.71 -21.77
C GLU A 7 -6.11 9.04 -21.71
N ALA A 8 -5.33 8.52 -22.66
CA ALA A 8 -3.91 8.84 -22.76
C ALA A 8 -3.75 10.32 -23.13
N GLN A 9 -3.48 11.15 -22.14
CA GLN A 9 -3.14 12.55 -22.35
C GLN A 9 -1.64 12.64 -22.58
N VAL A 10 -1.23 12.52 -23.83
CA VAL A 10 0.13 12.87 -24.26
C VAL A 10 0.17 14.38 -24.49
N GLU A 11 0.17 15.18 -23.42
CA GLU A 11 0.58 16.57 -23.51
C GLU A 11 1.97 16.69 -22.87
N ASP A 12 2.94 16.95 -23.73
CA ASP A 12 4.35 17.21 -23.42
C ASP A 12 4.57 18.55 -22.65
N GLN A 13 3.55 19.01 -21.93
CA GLN A 13 3.53 20.27 -21.19
C GLN A 13 3.36 20.10 -19.68
N SER A 14 3.38 18.86 -19.15
CA SER A 14 3.32 18.68 -17.70
C SER A 14 4.59 19.21 -17.05
N GLN A 15 4.42 20.10 -16.07
CA GLN A 15 5.53 20.62 -15.24
C GLN A 15 6.11 19.50 -14.33
N PHE A 16 5.41 18.39 -14.17
CA PHE A 16 5.75 17.28 -13.28
C PHE A 16 5.94 15.97 -14.07
N PRO A 17 6.64 14.99 -13.49
CA PRO A 17 6.76 13.67 -14.12
C PRO A 17 5.39 13.00 -14.27
N LEU A 18 5.17 12.31 -15.38
CA LEU A 18 3.97 11.52 -15.61
C LEU A 18 4.01 10.24 -14.78
N GLY A 19 2.87 9.86 -14.19
CA GLY A 19 2.69 8.56 -13.55
C GLY A 19 2.13 7.54 -14.53
N ARG A 20 2.64 6.30 -14.48
CA ARG A 20 1.95 5.16 -15.10
C ARG A 20 0.85 4.70 -14.16
N VAL A 21 -0.39 5.00 -14.52
CA VAL A 21 -1.57 4.73 -13.70
C VAL A 21 -2.36 3.57 -14.28
N HIS A 22 -2.77 2.65 -13.42
CA HIS A 22 -3.67 1.56 -13.76
C HIS A 22 -5.13 2.03 -13.76
N SER A 23 -5.52 2.70 -12.67
CA SER A 23 -6.89 3.23 -12.51
C SER A 23 -6.94 4.30 -11.42
N ILE A 24 -8.01 5.10 -11.45
CA ILE A 24 -8.32 6.07 -10.40
C ILE A 24 -9.72 5.74 -9.87
N GLU A 25 -9.86 5.65 -8.55
CA GLU A 25 -11.12 5.42 -7.85
C GLU A 25 -11.51 6.65 -7.02
N THR A 26 -12.70 7.18 -7.28
CA THR A 26 -13.16 8.43 -6.67
C THR A 26 -13.81 8.27 -5.30
N MET A 27 -14.07 7.06 -4.83
CA MET A 27 -14.81 6.78 -3.60
C MET A 27 -14.18 5.65 -2.78
N GLY A 28 -12.84 5.66 -2.65
CA GLY A 28 -12.13 4.70 -1.79
C GLY A 28 -12.44 4.93 -0.32
N THR A 29 -12.74 3.86 0.40
CA THR A 29 -13.08 3.89 1.83
C THR A 29 -12.27 2.92 2.66
N VAL A 30 -11.37 2.15 2.02
CA VAL A 30 -10.55 1.13 2.67
C VAL A 30 -9.03 1.36 2.52
N ASP A 31 -8.65 2.42 1.81
CA ASP A 31 -7.25 2.74 1.49
C ASP A 31 -6.76 3.95 2.31
N GLY A 32 -7.07 3.97 3.59
CA GLY A 32 -6.74 5.02 4.54
C GLY A 32 -7.98 5.70 5.14
N PRO A 33 -7.79 6.73 5.99
CA PRO A 33 -8.89 7.35 6.74
C PRO A 33 -9.83 8.16 5.86
N GLY A 34 -11.13 8.03 6.10
CA GLY A 34 -12.18 8.78 5.41
C GLY A 34 -12.43 8.34 3.98
N THR A 35 -13.15 9.15 3.21
CA THR A 35 -13.34 8.91 1.76
C THR A 35 -12.18 9.53 0.99
N ARG A 36 -11.64 8.80 0.01
CA ARG A 36 -10.39 9.18 -0.65
C ARG A 36 -10.49 9.06 -2.18
N LEU A 37 -9.75 9.93 -2.85
CA LEU A 37 -9.33 9.64 -4.22
C LEU A 37 -8.18 8.65 -4.14
N VAL A 38 -8.32 7.48 -4.77
CA VAL A 38 -7.28 6.45 -4.78
C VAL A 38 -6.72 6.31 -6.18
N VAL A 39 -5.42 6.52 -6.31
CA VAL A 39 -4.66 6.35 -7.55
C VAL A 39 -3.93 5.02 -7.48
N PHE A 40 -4.33 4.07 -8.31
CA PHE A 40 -3.66 2.78 -8.45
C PHE A 40 -2.59 2.89 -9.53
N VAL A 41 -1.33 2.90 -9.11
CA VAL A 41 -0.22 2.95 -10.08
C VAL A 41 0.06 1.58 -10.68
N GLN A 42 0.64 1.59 -11.86
CA GLN A 42 1.05 0.40 -12.60
C GLN A 42 2.48 0.00 -12.22
N GLY A 43 2.72 -1.32 -12.22
CA GLY A 43 4.01 -1.94 -11.95
C GLY A 43 4.12 -2.46 -10.53
N CYS A 44 4.43 -3.75 -10.37
CA CYS A 44 4.77 -4.35 -9.08
C CYS A 44 5.83 -5.44 -9.27
N PRO A 45 6.94 -5.40 -8.51
CA PRO A 45 7.98 -6.43 -8.61
C PRO A 45 7.66 -7.69 -7.82
N MET A 46 6.65 -7.65 -6.94
CA MET A 46 6.22 -8.79 -6.13
C MET A 46 5.22 -9.68 -6.87
N ARG A 47 5.10 -10.93 -6.43
CA ARG A 47 4.15 -11.93 -6.95
C ARG A 47 3.38 -12.57 -5.80
N CYS A 48 2.73 -11.70 -5.00
CA CYS A 48 1.95 -12.15 -3.85
C CYS A 48 0.88 -13.16 -4.29
N ALA A 49 0.85 -14.31 -3.63
CA ALA A 49 -0.03 -15.44 -3.98
C ALA A 49 -1.53 -15.08 -3.90
N TYR A 50 -1.88 -14.09 -3.07
CA TYR A 50 -3.24 -13.57 -2.87
C TYR A 50 -3.44 -12.17 -3.45
N CYS A 51 -2.67 -11.75 -4.45
CA CYS A 51 -2.78 -10.41 -5.00
C CYS A 51 -4.18 -10.16 -5.59
N HIS A 52 -4.82 -9.06 -5.21
CA HIS A 52 -6.12 -8.68 -5.77
C HIS A 52 -6.02 -7.90 -7.08
N ASN A 53 -4.81 -7.42 -7.41
CA ASN A 53 -4.55 -6.60 -8.59
C ASN A 53 -3.39 -7.17 -9.43
N PRO A 54 -3.47 -8.44 -9.90
CA PRO A 54 -2.42 -9.02 -10.75
C PRO A 54 -2.28 -8.28 -12.09
N ASP A 55 -3.32 -7.58 -12.53
CA ASP A 55 -3.36 -6.67 -13.67
C ASP A 55 -2.39 -5.47 -13.52
N THR A 56 -1.98 -5.13 -12.30
CA THR A 56 -0.97 -4.09 -12.05
C THR A 56 0.49 -4.58 -12.11
N TRP A 57 0.76 -5.86 -12.34
CA TRP A 57 2.12 -6.39 -12.24
C TRP A 57 3.07 -5.91 -13.35
N ALA A 58 2.55 -5.72 -14.56
CA ALA A 58 3.38 -5.37 -15.72
C ALA A 58 4.02 -3.98 -15.56
N LEU A 59 5.37 -3.93 -15.53
CA LEU A 59 6.11 -2.70 -15.24
C LEU A 59 5.96 -1.62 -16.32
N GLN A 60 5.72 -2.03 -17.57
CA GLN A 60 5.67 -1.12 -18.73
C GLN A 60 4.25 -0.82 -19.20
N ALA A 61 3.22 -1.38 -18.55
CA ALA A 61 1.82 -1.12 -18.84
C ALA A 61 1.32 0.16 -18.11
N GLY A 62 0.01 0.40 -18.17
CA GLY A 62 -0.64 1.55 -17.56
C GLY A 62 -0.67 2.78 -18.48
N THR A 63 -1.56 3.70 -18.15
CA THR A 63 -1.75 4.95 -18.89
C THR A 63 -0.86 6.04 -18.29
N PRO A 64 -0.10 6.80 -19.10
CA PRO A 64 0.58 8.00 -18.62
C PRO A 64 -0.45 9.05 -18.17
N VAL A 65 -0.35 9.50 -16.92
CA VAL A 65 -1.28 10.46 -16.31
C VAL A 65 -0.48 11.58 -15.65
N SER A 66 -0.87 12.83 -15.85
CA SER A 66 -0.22 13.97 -15.21
C SER A 66 -0.74 14.20 -13.78
N VAL A 67 0.07 14.88 -12.98
CA VAL A 67 -0.31 15.32 -11.63
C VAL A 67 -1.52 16.25 -11.69
N GLU A 68 -1.57 17.12 -12.70
CA GLU A 68 -2.66 18.08 -12.92
C GLU A 68 -3.99 17.36 -13.18
N HIS A 69 -3.98 16.27 -13.95
CA HIS A 69 -5.17 15.47 -14.21
C HIS A 69 -5.72 14.82 -12.91
N VAL A 70 -4.82 14.25 -12.10
CA VAL A 70 -5.22 13.67 -10.81
C VAL A 70 -5.79 14.74 -9.88
N MET A 71 -5.13 15.90 -9.79
CA MET A 71 -5.61 17.02 -8.98
C MET A 71 -6.93 17.59 -9.51
N GLY A 72 -7.11 17.68 -10.82
CA GLY A 72 -8.38 18.11 -11.44
C GLY A 72 -9.52 17.14 -11.09
N THR A 73 -9.27 15.82 -11.11
CA THR A 73 -10.23 14.81 -10.66
C THR A 73 -10.56 14.97 -9.17
N PHE A 74 -9.56 15.24 -8.34
CA PHE A 74 -9.76 15.52 -6.92
C PHE A 74 -10.63 16.76 -6.71
N GLU A 75 -10.33 17.89 -7.39
CA GLU A 75 -11.08 19.13 -7.26
C GLU A 75 -12.56 18.98 -7.68
N SER A 76 -12.83 18.24 -8.75
CA SER A 76 -14.20 17.97 -9.22
C SER A 76 -15.05 17.21 -8.20
N ASN A 77 -14.42 16.53 -7.24
CA ASN A 77 -15.06 15.67 -6.26
C ASN A 77 -14.71 16.06 -4.81
N TRP A 78 -14.02 17.18 -4.58
CA TRP A 78 -13.39 17.53 -3.31
C TRP A 78 -14.35 17.47 -2.10
N GLN A 79 -15.62 17.78 -2.31
CA GLN A 79 -16.65 17.77 -1.27
C GLN A 79 -16.83 16.41 -0.60
N PHE A 80 -16.49 15.31 -1.28
CA PHE A 80 -16.57 13.96 -0.75
C PHE A 80 -15.33 13.59 0.10
N TYR A 81 -14.22 14.34 -0.04
CA TYR A 81 -12.93 14.02 0.58
C TYR A 81 -12.60 14.85 1.83
N ARG A 82 -13.58 15.58 2.40
CA ARG A 82 -13.37 16.50 3.55
C ARG A 82 -12.71 15.83 4.75
N ASN A 83 -13.03 14.55 5.02
CA ASN A 83 -12.48 13.75 6.11
C ASN A 83 -11.50 12.68 5.61
N GLY A 84 -11.02 12.81 4.38
CA GLY A 84 -10.15 11.86 3.71
C GLY A 84 -8.97 12.55 3.04
N GLY A 85 -8.78 12.31 1.75
CA GLY A 85 -7.68 12.90 0.98
C GLY A 85 -7.33 12.12 -0.27
N ILE A 86 -6.04 12.04 -0.58
CA ILE A 86 -5.52 11.28 -1.70
C ILE A 86 -4.71 10.09 -1.17
N THR A 87 -4.92 8.90 -1.75
CA THR A 87 -4.08 7.72 -1.55
C THR A 87 -3.45 7.34 -2.88
N VAL A 88 -2.18 7.00 -2.85
CA VAL A 88 -1.53 6.28 -3.95
C VAL A 88 -1.26 4.86 -3.51
N SER A 89 -1.78 3.91 -4.28
CA SER A 89 -1.74 2.46 -4.08
C SER A 89 -1.50 1.77 -5.43
N GLY A 90 -1.96 0.52 -5.62
CA GLY A 90 -2.01 -0.17 -6.91
C GLY A 90 -1.04 -1.33 -7.00
N GLY A 91 -0.03 -1.23 -7.86
CA GLY A 91 1.11 -2.13 -7.90
C GLY A 91 2.04 -1.84 -6.72
N GLU A 92 3.12 -1.10 -6.96
CA GLU A 92 4.04 -0.63 -5.90
C GLU A 92 4.41 0.84 -6.16
N PRO A 93 3.85 1.78 -5.38
CA PRO A 93 4.06 3.21 -5.58
C PRO A 93 5.52 3.67 -5.50
N LEU A 94 6.35 2.99 -4.72
CA LEU A 94 7.78 3.33 -4.60
C LEU A 94 8.58 3.06 -5.88
N LEU A 95 7.97 2.47 -6.91
CA LEU A 95 8.57 2.40 -8.26
C LEU A 95 8.52 3.74 -8.99
N GLN A 96 7.61 4.64 -8.59
CA GLN A 96 7.35 5.93 -9.22
C GLN A 96 7.42 7.07 -8.18
N PRO A 97 8.49 7.16 -7.37
CA PRO A 97 8.53 8.08 -6.23
C PRO A 97 8.48 9.55 -6.66
N GLU A 98 9.00 9.88 -7.84
CA GLU A 98 9.02 11.26 -8.36
C GLU A 98 7.60 11.75 -8.69
N PHE A 99 6.77 10.91 -9.34
CA PHE A 99 5.36 11.20 -9.62
C PHE A 99 4.55 11.34 -8.32
N VAL A 100 4.72 10.37 -7.41
CA VAL A 100 3.96 10.37 -6.14
C VAL A 100 4.35 11.56 -5.27
N ALA A 101 5.64 11.91 -5.24
CA ALA A 101 6.12 13.10 -4.52
C ALA A 101 5.53 14.40 -5.07
N ALA A 102 5.48 14.53 -6.40
CA ALA A 102 4.88 15.69 -7.04
C ALA A 102 3.39 15.80 -6.76
N LEU A 103 2.64 14.69 -6.87
CA LEU A 103 1.21 14.64 -6.55
C LEU A 103 0.94 15.03 -5.09
N PHE A 104 1.67 14.44 -4.14
CA PHE A 104 1.51 14.74 -2.72
C PHE A 104 1.95 16.18 -2.39
N GLY A 105 2.99 16.68 -3.04
CA GLY A 105 3.40 18.08 -2.93
C GLY A 105 2.30 19.05 -3.38
N GLN A 106 1.64 18.78 -4.52
CA GLN A 106 0.51 19.58 -5.00
C GLN A 106 -0.71 19.48 -4.07
N ALA A 107 -0.99 18.29 -3.55
CA ALA A 107 -2.06 18.07 -2.56
C ALA A 107 -1.82 18.91 -1.29
N HIS A 108 -0.60 18.99 -0.80
CA HIS A 108 -0.22 19.83 0.34
C HIS A 108 -0.26 21.33 0.03
N ALA A 109 0.14 21.73 -1.17
CA ALA A 109 0.18 23.14 -1.61
C ALA A 109 -1.17 23.68 -2.07
N ARG A 110 -2.24 22.88 -2.04
CA ARG A 110 -3.57 23.24 -2.51
C ARG A 110 -4.06 24.56 -1.89
N PRO A 111 -4.42 25.59 -2.68
CA PRO A 111 -4.84 26.90 -2.15
C PRO A 111 -6.09 26.85 -1.27
N ALA A 112 -7.04 25.95 -1.59
CA ALA A 112 -8.28 25.78 -0.83
C ALA A 112 -8.12 24.95 0.47
N GLY A 113 -6.90 24.69 0.90
CA GLY A 113 -6.54 23.94 2.10
C GLY A 113 -5.79 22.65 1.80
N ARG A 114 -4.83 22.35 2.65
CA ARG A 114 -3.97 21.18 2.58
C ARG A 114 -4.77 19.87 2.56
N VAL A 115 -4.42 18.96 1.66
CA VAL A 115 -5.05 17.64 1.51
C VAL A 115 -4.19 16.59 2.18
N HIS A 116 -4.80 15.70 2.96
CA HIS A 116 -4.11 14.59 3.61
C HIS A 116 -3.67 13.55 2.57
N THR A 117 -2.42 13.11 2.65
CA THR A 117 -1.79 12.16 1.73
C THR A 117 -1.52 10.83 2.42
N CYS A 118 -1.80 9.74 1.70
CA CYS A 118 -1.59 8.37 2.17
C CYS A 118 -0.85 7.55 1.12
N LEU A 119 0.22 6.88 1.54
CA LEU A 119 0.98 5.97 0.71
C LEU A 119 0.64 4.53 1.12
N ASP A 120 0.03 3.75 0.22
CA ASP A 120 -0.26 2.33 0.43
C ASP A 120 0.75 1.49 -0.35
N THR A 121 1.66 0.82 0.36
CA THR A 121 2.86 0.20 -0.24
C THR A 121 3.27 -1.07 0.49
N CYS A 122 3.89 -2.00 -0.23
CA CYS A 122 4.61 -3.10 0.39
C CYS A 122 6.06 -2.74 0.77
N GLY A 123 6.58 -1.57 0.37
CA GLY A 123 7.93 -1.14 0.68
C GLY A 123 9.05 -1.81 -0.12
N TYR A 124 8.75 -2.79 -0.99
CA TYR A 124 9.78 -3.61 -1.64
C TYR A 124 10.65 -2.83 -2.65
N ALA A 125 10.12 -1.76 -3.24
CA ALA A 125 10.89 -0.94 -4.17
C ALA A 125 11.81 0.09 -3.49
N TYR A 126 11.78 0.20 -2.15
CA TYR A 126 12.75 1.00 -1.41
C TYR A 126 14.17 0.46 -1.60
N THR A 127 15.11 1.39 -1.79
CA THR A 127 16.55 1.09 -1.96
C THR A 127 17.33 1.71 -0.82
N PRO A 128 17.78 0.91 0.18
CA PRO A 128 18.52 1.43 1.33
C PRO A 128 19.83 2.14 0.97
N ASP A 129 20.43 1.75 -0.16
CA ASP A 129 21.69 2.34 -0.65
C ASP A 129 21.50 3.71 -1.35
N SER A 130 20.26 4.13 -1.57
CA SER A 130 19.89 5.41 -2.19
C SER A 130 18.63 5.99 -1.56
N PRO A 131 18.61 6.21 -0.24
CA PRO A 131 17.42 6.64 0.50
C PRO A 131 16.94 8.04 0.11
N GLU A 132 17.87 8.89 -0.37
CA GLU A 132 17.59 10.27 -0.82
C GLU A 132 16.58 10.33 -1.97
N ARG A 133 16.49 9.29 -2.79
CA ARG A 133 15.51 9.18 -3.87
C ARG A 133 14.06 9.28 -3.36
N PHE A 134 13.82 8.88 -2.13
CA PHE A 134 12.50 8.88 -1.52
C PHE A 134 12.24 10.10 -0.63
N ASP A 135 13.21 11.00 -0.47
CA ASP A 135 13.13 12.14 0.46
C ASP A 135 11.93 13.06 0.19
N ALA A 136 11.73 13.43 -1.08
CA ALA A 136 10.63 14.31 -1.46
C ALA A 136 9.27 13.66 -1.20
N LEU A 137 9.13 12.38 -1.56
CA LEU A 137 7.92 11.58 -1.31
C LEU A 137 7.62 11.48 0.19
N LEU A 138 8.61 11.06 0.98
CA LEU A 138 8.41 10.81 2.41
C LEU A 138 8.13 12.10 3.20
N ARG A 139 8.68 13.25 2.78
CA ARG A 139 8.32 14.55 3.36
C ARG A 139 6.88 14.98 3.06
N ALA A 140 6.33 14.54 1.93
CA ALA A 140 4.98 14.86 1.49
C ALA A 140 3.95 13.78 1.87
N THR A 141 4.32 12.79 2.69
CA THR A 141 3.45 11.69 3.12
C THR A 141 3.00 11.88 4.56
N ASP A 142 1.69 11.92 4.80
CA ASP A 142 1.11 12.04 6.14
C ASP A 142 0.91 10.69 6.84
N LEU A 143 0.60 9.66 6.06
CA LEU A 143 0.34 8.32 6.54
C LEU A 143 0.88 7.29 5.56
N VAL A 144 1.48 6.24 6.08
CA VAL A 144 1.82 5.05 5.30
C VAL A 144 0.97 3.87 5.75
N LEU A 145 0.37 3.17 4.81
CA LEU A 145 -0.15 1.82 5.00
C LEU A 145 0.95 0.88 4.51
N LEU A 146 1.61 0.21 5.46
CA LEU A 146 2.73 -0.68 5.15
C LEU A 146 2.30 -2.14 5.25
N ASP A 147 2.34 -2.82 4.13
CA ASP A 147 2.02 -4.24 4.06
C ASP A 147 3.18 -5.12 4.54
N ILE A 148 3.01 -5.82 5.65
CA ILE A 148 3.88 -6.92 6.06
C ILE A 148 3.20 -8.23 5.68
N LYS A 149 3.72 -8.90 4.63
CA LYS A 149 3.04 -10.05 4.03
C LYS A 149 3.22 -11.35 4.83
N HIS A 150 4.33 -11.48 5.56
CA HIS A 150 4.64 -12.55 6.50
C HIS A 150 5.69 -12.06 7.49
N ALA A 151 5.74 -12.62 8.70
CA ALA A 151 6.72 -12.24 9.72
C ALA A 151 8.04 -13.04 9.63
N ASP A 152 8.00 -14.18 8.95
CA ASP A 152 9.15 -15.04 8.73
C ASP A 152 9.70 -14.87 7.31
N PRO A 153 11.06 -14.82 7.10
CA PRO A 153 11.65 -14.62 5.78
C PRO A 153 11.33 -15.69 4.76
N GLU A 154 11.26 -16.97 5.16
CA GLU A 154 10.96 -18.08 4.24
C GLU A 154 9.47 -18.07 3.86
N GLY A 155 8.59 -17.88 4.84
CA GLY A 155 7.15 -17.71 4.61
C GLY A 155 6.87 -16.49 3.74
N HIS A 156 7.57 -15.38 3.94
CA HIS A 156 7.46 -14.20 3.09
C HIS A 156 7.86 -14.52 1.65
N ARG A 157 8.98 -15.21 1.45
CA ARG A 157 9.43 -15.60 0.10
C ARG A 157 8.46 -16.55 -0.58
N ALA A 158 7.91 -17.51 0.17
CA ALA A 158 6.91 -18.45 -0.35
C ALA A 158 5.63 -17.72 -0.84
N LEU A 159 5.16 -16.72 -0.08
CA LEU A 159 3.94 -15.97 -0.42
C LEU A 159 4.15 -14.88 -1.49
N THR A 160 5.40 -14.37 -1.69
CA THR A 160 5.61 -13.15 -2.48
C THR A 160 6.67 -13.30 -3.58
N GLU A 161 7.45 -14.38 -3.58
CA GLU A 161 8.63 -14.62 -4.42
C GLU A 161 9.76 -13.60 -4.22
N ARG A 162 9.78 -12.90 -3.11
CA ARG A 162 10.78 -11.86 -2.80
C ARG A 162 11.29 -11.98 -1.36
N SER A 163 12.49 -11.43 -1.09
CA SER A 163 12.96 -11.27 0.27
C SER A 163 12.23 -10.12 0.96
N MET A 164 12.20 -10.12 2.29
CA MET A 164 11.58 -9.05 3.06
C MET A 164 12.55 -7.93 3.47
N ASP A 165 13.85 -8.06 3.17
CA ASP A 165 14.90 -7.18 3.69
C ASP A 165 14.65 -5.70 3.38
N ARG A 166 14.25 -5.39 2.14
CA ARG A 166 13.93 -4.02 1.71
C ARG A 166 12.69 -3.46 2.41
N ILE A 167 11.71 -4.32 2.69
CA ILE A 167 10.49 -3.95 3.40
C ILE A 167 10.83 -3.58 4.84
N LEU A 168 11.67 -4.38 5.50
CA LEU A 168 12.15 -4.11 6.86
C LEU A 168 13.00 -2.84 6.90
N ALA A 169 13.89 -2.65 5.93
CA ALA A 169 14.67 -1.42 5.81
C ALA A 169 13.76 -0.19 5.64
N PHE A 170 12.71 -0.31 4.83
CA PHE A 170 11.73 0.78 4.66
C PHE A 170 10.95 1.06 5.95
N GLY A 171 10.49 0.03 6.67
CA GLY A 171 9.85 0.18 7.98
C GLY A 171 10.76 0.90 8.99
N GLY A 172 12.04 0.55 9.04
CA GLY A 172 13.06 1.23 9.84
C GLY A 172 13.25 2.70 9.44
N GLU A 173 13.25 3.00 8.13
CA GLU A 173 13.34 4.38 7.64
C GLU A 173 12.11 5.22 8.00
N LEU A 174 10.90 4.64 7.92
CA LEU A 174 9.67 5.28 8.37
C LEU A 174 9.72 5.58 9.88
N ALA A 175 10.24 4.65 10.67
CA ALA A 175 10.43 4.85 12.12
C ALA A 175 11.45 5.97 12.38
N ARG A 176 12.61 5.95 11.73
CA ARG A 176 13.65 7.00 11.86
C ARG A 176 13.11 8.39 11.53
N ARG A 177 12.21 8.51 10.55
CA ARG A 177 11.56 9.78 10.15
C ARG A 177 10.31 10.10 10.97
N ASN A 178 9.89 9.22 11.86
CA ASN A 178 8.65 9.33 12.63
C ASN A 178 7.39 9.55 11.77
N ILE A 179 7.33 8.89 10.60
CA ILE A 179 6.16 8.96 9.71
C ILE A 179 5.10 7.99 10.22
N LYS A 180 3.90 8.49 10.49
CA LYS A 180 2.78 7.67 10.98
C LYS A 180 2.57 6.48 10.04
N THR A 181 2.53 5.28 10.61
CA THR A 181 2.41 4.04 9.84
C THR A 181 1.31 3.16 10.42
N VAL A 182 0.43 2.68 9.58
CA VAL A 182 -0.49 1.58 9.87
C VAL A 182 0.07 0.32 9.23
N ILE A 183 0.25 -0.72 10.02
CA ILE A 183 0.65 -2.03 9.49
C ILE A 183 -0.58 -2.72 8.93
N ARG A 184 -0.49 -3.22 7.71
CA ARG A 184 -1.48 -4.07 7.06
C ARG A 184 -0.96 -5.49 6.93
N HIS A 185 -1.80 -6.45 7.27
CA HIS A 185 -1.44 -7.86 7.22
C HIS A 185 -2.62 -8.70 6.76
N VAL A 186 -2.45 -9.41 5.65
CA VAL A 186 -3.48 -10.34 5.15
C VAL A 186 -3.35 -11.66 5.90
N VAL A 187 -4.45 -12.07 6.53
CA VAL A 187 -4.52 -13.35 7.26
C VAL A 187 -5.00 -14.43 6.30
N VAL A 188 -4.07 -15.31 5.91
CA VAL A 188 -4.28 -16.39 4.95
C VAL A 188 -4.30 -17.72 5.67
N PRO A 189 -5.38 -18.52 5.60
CA PRO A 189 -5.48 -19.81 6.24
C PRO A 189 -4.33 -20.75 5.84
N GLY A 190 -3.71 -21.36 6.86
CA GLY A 190 -2.56 -22.26 6.69
C GLY A 190 -1.21 -21.57 6.44
N TYR A 191 -1.16 -20.23 6.34
CA TYR A 191 0.06 -19.46 6.13
C TYR A 191 0.32 -18.45 7.25
N THR A 192 -0.64 -17.58 7.54
CA THR A 192 -0.46 -16.46 8.47
C THR A 192 -1.55 -16.39 9.54
N ASP A 193 -2.37 -17.45 9.69
CA ASP A 193 -3.55 -17.49 10.54
C ASP A 193 -3.35 -18.16 11.91
N SER A 194 -2.10 -18.46 12.29
CA SER A 194 -1.77 -18.98 13.62
C SER A 194 -1.48 -17.86 14.62
N VAL A 195 -1.75 -18.10 15.90
CA VAL A 195 -1.40 -17.18 16.99
C VAL A 195 0.11 -16.96 17.03
N GLU A 196 0.91 -18.00 16.80
CA GLU A 196 2.37 -17.92 16.78
C GLU A 196 2.90 -16.99 15.69
N GLU A 197 2.37 -17.09 14.45
CA GLU A 197 2.75 -16.18 13.35
C GLU A 197 2.34 -14.73 13.65
N CYS A 198 1.17 -14.52 14.25
CA CYS A 198 0.73 -13.21 14.70
C CYS A 198 1.64 -12.63 15.80
N GLU A 199 2.11 -13.45 16.74
CA GLU A 199 3.07 -13.01 17.75
C GLU A 199 4.44 -12.67 17.14
N LYS A 200 4.92 -13.45 16.14
CA LYS A 200 6.13 -13.10 15.38
C LYS A 200 5.99 -11.74 14.71
N LEU A 201 4.84 -11.49 14.07
CA LEU A 201 4.55 -10.17 13.48
C LEU A 201 4.60 -9.06 14.53
N GLY A 202 4.00 -9.27 15.70
CA GLY A 202 4.02 -8.31 16.80
C GLY A 202 5.45 -7.98 17.25
N ARG A 203 6.30 -9.00 17.45
CA ARG A 203 7.72 -8.82 17.79
C ARG A 203 8.50 -8.10 16.68
N LEU A 204 8.23 -8.42 15.41
CA LEU A 204 8.90 -7.82 14.25
C LEU A 204 8.68 -6.31 14.16
N ILE A 205 7.46 -5.85 14.44
CA ILE A 205 7.09 -4.43 14.32
C ILE A 205 7.25 -3.64 15.64
N ALA A 206 7.57 -4.32 16.75
CA ALA A 206 7.70 -3.69 18.07
C ALA A 206 8.69 -2.52 18.08
N PRO A 207 9.89 -2.59 17.43
CA PRO A 207 10.84 -1.48 17.40
C PRO A 207 10.36 -0.23 16.66
N TRP A 208 9.32 -0.34 15.83
CA TRP A 208 8.82 0.79 15.05
C TRP A 208 7.84 1.65 15.87
N HIS A 209 8.37 2.65 16.56
CA HIS A 209 7.59 3.52 17.47
C HIS A 209 6.53 4.37 16.76
N ASN A 210 6.70 4.59 15.45
CA ASN A 210 5.81 5.35 14.55
C ASN A 210 4.56 4.57 14.13
N VAL A 211 4.43 3.29 14.51
CA VAL A 211 3.24 2.47 14.22
C VAL A 211 2.07 2.93 15.07
N VAL A 212 1.06 3.50 14.41
CA VAL A 212 -0.16 4.07 15.01
C VAL A 212 -1.39 3.18 14.87
N GLY A 213 -1.33 2.14 14.03
CA GLY A 213 -2.45 1.23 13.78
C GLY A 213 -2.03 -0.13 13.22
N LEU A 214 -2.96 -1.08 13.32
CA LEU A 214 -2.83 -2.43 12.76
C LEU A 214 -4.15 -2.83 12.11
N GLU A 215 -4.09 -3.16 10.82
CA GLU A 215 -5.19 -3.72 10.05
C GLU A 215 -4.90 -5.18 9.71
N MET A 216 -5.72 -6.08 10.25
CA MET A 216 -5.69 -7.51 9.93
C MET A 216 -6.78 -7.78 8.89
N LEU A 217 -6.36 -8.07 7.66
CA LEU A 217 -7.26 -8.21 6.52
C LEU A 217 -7.57 -9.70 6.30
N PRO A 218 -8.84 -10.13 6.42
CA PRO A 218 -9.17 -11.52 6.15
C PRO A 218 -9.00 -11.84 4.66
N TYR A 219 -8.25 -12.91 4.36
CA TYR A 219 -8.10 -13.41 3.00
C TYR A 219 -9.46 -13.75 2.38
N HIS A 220 -9.65 -13.38 1.13
CA HIS A 220 -10.82 -13.70 0.32
C HIS A 220 -10.46 -13.86 -1.16
N THR A 221 -11.33 -14.51 -1.93
CA THR A 221 -11.08 -14.93 -3.31
C THR A 221 -11.61 -13.97 -4.38
N MET A 222 -12.03 -12.76 -4.01
CA MET A 222 -12.65 -11.80 -4.96
C MET A 222 -11.72 -11.40 -6.13
N GLY A 223 -10.39 -11.48 -5.94
CA GLY A 223 -9.41 -11.20 -7.00
C GLY A 223 -9.22 -12.33 -8.02
N VAL A 224 -9.72 -13.54 -7.77
CA VAL A 224 -9.44 -14.74 -8.60
C VAL A 224 -9.90 -14.57 -10.04
N VAL A 225 -11.05 -13.91 -10.26
CA VAL A 225 -11.57 -13.62 -11.60
C VAL A 225 -10.56 -12.89 -12.50
N LYS A 226 -9.69 -12.05 -11.93
CA LYS A 226 -8.66 -11.36 -12.70
C LYS A 226 -7.55 -12.31 -13.16
N TYR A 227 -7.23 -13.34 -12.39
CA TYR A 227 -6.26 -14.36 -12.79
C TYR A 227 -6.77 -15.17 -13.98
N GLU A 228 -8.04 -15.55 -13.96
CA GLU A 228 -8.70 -16.23 -15.07
C GLU A 228 -8.67 -15.37 -16.34
N GLN A 229 -9.02 -14.08 -16.23
CA GLN A 229 -8.98 -13.13 -17.35
C GLN A 229 -7.57 -12.92 -17.92
N LEU A 230 -6.55 -12.99 -17.09
CA LEU A 230 -5.14 -12.84 -17.47
C LEU A 230 -4.48 -14.16 -17.91
N GLY A 231 -5.17 -15.31 -17.76
CA GLY A 231 -4.59 -16.62 -18.02
C GLY A 231 -3.45 -16.99 -17.06
N ILE A 232 -3.46 -16.47 -15.83
CA ILE A 232 -2.44 -16.68 -14.79
C ILE A 232 -2.97 -17.70 -13.78
N PRO A 233 -2.23 -18.79 -13.46
CA PRO A 233 -2.62 -19.73 -12.41
C PRO A 233 -2.74 -19.04 -11.06
N TYR A 234 -3.84 -19.29 -10.32
CA TYR A 234 -4.01 -18.79 -8.97
C TYR A 234 -3.32 -19.71 -7.97
N LYS A 235 -2.33 -19.19 -7.25
CA LYS A 235 -1.45 -20.00 -6.39
C LYS A 235 -2.12 -20.55 -5.13
N LEU A 236 -3.18 -19.89 -4.66
CA LEU A 236 -3.94 -20.31 -3.47
C LEU A 236 -5.25 -21.02 -3.85
N GLU A 237 -5.26 -21.74 -4.99
CA GLU A 237 -6.40 -22.57 -5.35
C GLU A 237 -6.71 -23.59 -4.24
N GLY A 238 -7.99 -23.70 -3.86
CA GLY A 238 -8.43 -24.57 -2.77
C GLY A 238 -8.22 -24.04 -1.35
N VAL A 239 -7.49 -22.93 -1.16
CA VAL A 239 -7.38 -22.29 0.17
C VAL A 239 -8.72 -21.60 0.49
N PRO A 240 -9.37 -21.94 1.63
CA PRO A 240 -10.64 -21.33 2.01
C PRO A 240 -10.48 -19.86 2.37
N GLN A 241 -11.58 -19.10 2.26
CA GLN A 241 -11.58 -17.73 2.78
C GLN A 241 -11.39 -17.74 4.31
N MET A 242 -10.75 -16.67 4.81
CA MET A 242 -10.49 -16.54 6.23
C MET A 242 -11.78 -16.32 7.01
N ASP A 243 -11.96 -17.09 8.09
CA ASP A 243 -13.03 -16.83 9.06
C ASP A 243 -12.80 -15.48 9.76
N LYS A 244 -13.68 -14.53 9.46
CA LYS A 244 -13.63 -13.18 10.05
C LYS A 244 -13.77 -13.19 11.56
N GLY A 245 -14.43 -14.21 12.13
CA GLY A 245 -14.61 -14.37 13.59
C GLY A 245 -13.29 -14.57 14.34
N ARG A 246 -12.24 -15.09 13.68
CA ARG A 246 -10.90 -15.27 14.28
C ARG A 246 -10.03 -14.00 14.27
N ILE A 247 -10.35 -13.02 13.45
CA ILE A 247 -9.52 -11.80 13.30
C ILE A 247 -9.30 -11.06 14.62
N PRO A 248 -10.30 -10.87 15.51
CA PRO A 248 -10.08 -10.20 16.79
C PRO A 248 -9.05 -10.89 17.69
N GLU A 249 -9.08 -12.24 17.76
CA GLU A 249 -8.12 -13.05 18.53
C GLU A 249 -6.69 -12.85 17.98
N LEU A 250 -6.52 -13.03 16.68
CA LEU A 250 -5.22 -12.92 16.00
C LEU A 250 -4.66 -11.50 16.12
N ARG A 251 -5.49 -10.49 15.95
CA ARG A 251 -5.12 -9.09 16.16
C ARG A 251 -4.66 -8.84 17.61
N ALA A 252 -5.35 -9.42 18.59
CA ALA A 252 -4.95 -9.29 19.99
C ALA A 252 -3.58 -9.94 20.26
N ALA A 253 -3.25 -11.07 19.59
CA ALA A 253 -1.94 -11.72 19.69
C ALA A 253 -0.82 -10.80 19.17
N VAL A 254 -0.99 -10.19 18.00
CA VAL A 254 -0.03 -9.20 17.45
C VAL A 254 0.20 -8.06 18.44
N LEU A 255 -0.89 -7.45 18.95
CA LEU A 255 -0.80 -6.29 19.84
C LEU A 255 -0.16 -6.61 21.19
N ARG A 256 -0.42 -7.81 21.75
CA ARG A 256 0.26 -8.27 23.00
C ARG A 256 1.77 -8.41 22.77
N ALA A 257 2.16 -9.11 21.69
CA ALA A 257 3.58 -9.33 21.39
C ALA A 257 4.33 -8.02 21.09
N MET A 258 3.68 -7.08 20.38
CA MET A 258 4.22 -5.76 20.08
C MET A 258 4.48 -4.96 21.39
N LYS A 259 3.53 -4.98 22.33
CA LYS A 259 3.70 -4.31 23.65
C LYS A 259 4.81 -4.95 24.48
N GLY A 260 4.89 -6.29 24.51
CA GLY A 260 5.93 -7.03 25.21
C GLY A 260 7.33 -6.72 24.67
N GLY A 261 7.50 -6.62 23.35
CA GLY A 261 8.75 -6.24 22.71
C GLY A 261 9.21 -4.81 23.09
N ARG A 262 8.28 -3.84 23.09
CA ARG A 262 8.58 -2.45 23.48
C ARG A 262 8.93 -2.27 24.96
N ALA A 263 8.51 -3.16 25.83
CA ALA A 263 8.82 -3.09 27.28
C ALA A 263 10.18 -3.70 27.61
N SER A 264 10.83 -4.37 26.65
CA SER A 264 12.12 -5.07 26.83
C SER A 264 13.31 -4.25 26.30
N GLU A 265 13.06 -3.12 25.66
CA GLU A 265 14.03 -2.12 25.22
C GLU A 265 14.15 -0.98 26.26
#